data_ed763b328560bf406a8071f1d12e78b2
#
_entry.id   ed763b328560bf406a8071f1d12e78b2
#
_cell.length_a   1.000
_cell.length_b   1.000
_cell.length_c   1.000
_cell.angle_alpha   90.00
_cell.angle_beta   90.00
_cell.angle_gamma   90.00
#
_symmetry.space_group_name_H-M   'P 1'
#
loop_
_entity.id
_entity.type
_entity.pdbx_description
1 polymer ?
#
loop_
_entity_poly.entity_id
_entity_poly.type
_entity_poly.pdbx_seq_one_letter_code
_entity_poly.pdbx_strand_id
1 'polypeptide(L)'
;MKIVIVNGGTQGLGEAIARRLVECGCEGLVLAGRSASRGHALVEELSGLGTPSVFVEADMEDSVAPQAIVSACRERFGRVHGLVNVAAYTYRSTILSETPEEWDRMMTINTKAPFFLIQEAVRLMIESGDGGSIVNIGSTAGFGGPPKLASYAVSKGALNVMTKHLAFALMPHRIRVNQVNPGWMDTESEDRTQRVYDGAPDNWLEIAEASRPWGRLVKPWEVANTVAFCLSDESGMMTGNLIDVDQTVRGAGDLPLPELGQI
;
A
#
# COMPACT_ATOMS: atom_id res chain seq x y z
N MET A 1 -8.68 15.82 5.24
CA MET A 1 -8.81 14.34 5.40
C MET A 1 -9.34 14.07 6.79
N LYS A 2 -10.43 13.29 6.92
CA LYS A 2 -11.06 13.11 8.23
C LYS A 2 -10.58 11.83 8.90
N ILE A 3 -11.33 10.74 8.81
CA ILE A 3 -10.99 9.46 9.45
C ILE A 3 -10.43 8.48 8.42
N VAL A 4 -9.25 7.93 8.66
CA VAL A 4 -8.55 7.04 7.72
C VAL A 4 -8.15 5.72 8.38
N ILE A 5 -8.37 4.62 7.68
CA ILE A 5 -7.84 3.29 8.02
C ILE A 5 -6.55 3.06 7.20
N VAL A 6 -5.47 2.66 7.86
CA VAL A 6 -4.21 2.24 7.21
C VAL A 6 -3.94 0.78 7.58
N ASN A 7 -4.27 -0.12 6.68
CA ASN A 7 -3.99 -1.54 6.85
C ASN A 7 -2.52 -1.82 6.48
N GLY A 8 -1.75 -2.39 7.40
CA GLY A 8 -0.29 -2.50 7.31
C GLY A 8 0.43 -1.23 7.79
N GLY A 9 -0.21 -0.45 8.68
CA GLY A 9 0.22 0.90 9.09
C GLY A 9 1.33 0.96 10.13
N THR A 10 1.91 -0.16 10.57
CA THR A 10 2.79 -0.19 11.77
C THR A 10 4.28 -0.21 11.49
N GLN A 11 4.70 -0.20 10.23
CA GLN A 11 6.11 -0.19 9.83
C GLN A 11 6.30 0.28 8.38
N GLY A 12 7.52 0.68 8.04
CA GLY A 12 7.94 0.96 6.66
C GLY A 12 7.03 1.96 5.95
N LEU A 13 6.51 1.58 4.77
CA LEU A 13 5.64 2.46 4.00
C LEU A 13 4.34 2.82 4.76
N GLY A 14 3.74 1.85 5.45
CA GLY A 14 2.48 2.10 6.17
C GLY A 14 2.65 3.10 7.31
N GLU A 15 3.74 3.01 8.06
CA GLU A 15 4.09 4.00 9.07
C GLU A 15 4.35 5.38 8.47
N ALA A 16 5.11 5.44 7.36
CA ALA A 16 5.36 6.71 6.66
C ALA A 16 4.05 7.37 6.17
N ILE A 17 3.09 6.56 5.69
CA ILE A 17 1.75 7.03 5.32
C ILE A 17 1.01 7.56 6.54
N ALA A 18 0.97 6.82 7.66
CA ALA A 18 0.29 7.24 8.87
C ALA A 18 0.83 8.60 9.38
N ARG A 19 2.15 8.76 9.45
CA ARG A 19 2.81 10.02 9.83
C ARG A 19 2.44 11.16 8.87
N ARG A 20 2.49 10.90 7.57
CA ARG A 20 2.14 11.90 6.56
C ARG A 20 0.68 12.35 6.68
N LEU A 21 -0.24 11.45 6.97
CA LEU A 21 -1.65 11.79 7.19
C LEU A 21 -1.85 12.69 8.41
N VAL A 22 -1.11 12.47 9.50
CA VAL A 22 -1.10 13.36 10.67
C VAL A 22 -0.59 14.75 10.30
N GLU A 23 0.53 14.85 9.59
CA GLU A 23 1.07 16.14 9.07
C GLU A 23 0.06 16.89 8.19
N CYS A 24 -0.78 16.15 7.44
CA CYS A 24 -1.84 16.72 6.62
C CYS A 24 -3.14 17.03 7.38
N GLY A 25 -3.15 16.94 8.72
CA GLY A 25 -4.30 17.28 9.55
C GLY A 25 -5.42 16.21 9.51
N CYS A 26 -5.06 14.95 9.46
CA CYS A 26 -6.03 13.84 9.62
C CYS A 26 -6.67 13.91 11.01
N GLU A 27 -8.01 13.76 11.09
CA GLU A 27 -8.78 13.91 12.32
C GLU A 27 -8.81 12.63 13.18
N GLY A 28 -8.46 11.48 12.59
CA GLY A 28 -8.35 10.21 13.30
C GLY A 28 -7.83 9.08 12.43
N LEU A 29 -7.13 8.13 13.04
CA LEU A 29 -6.49 7.00 12.38
C LEU A 29 -6.88 5.67 13.01
N VAL A 30 -7.08 4.66 12.16
CA VAL A 30 -7.08 3.25 12.55
C VAL A 30 -5.88 2.59 11.87
N LEU A 31 -4.94 2.10 12.66
CA LEU A 31 -3.78 1.38 12.17
C LEU A 31 -3.98 -0.11 12.40
N ALA A 32 -3.86 -0.91 11.35
CA ALA A 32 -3.94 -2.36 11.47
C ALA A 32 -2.60 -3.01 11.11
N GLY A 33 -2.26 -4.10 11.81
CA GLY A 33 -1.03 -4.84 11.57
C GLY A 33 -0.81 -5.95 12.59
N ARG A 34 0.21 -6.80 12.37
CA ARG A 34 0.48 -7.99 13.18
C ARG A 34 1.30 -7.73 14.44
N SER A 35 2.02 -6.61 14.51
CA SER A 35 2.89 -6.31 15.65
C SER A 35 2.20 -5.40 16.65
N ALA A 36 1.69 -5.97 17.72
CA ALA A 36 1.04 -5.23 18.80
C ALA A 36 1.97 -4.17 19.40
N SER A 37 3.24 -4.51 19.65
CA SER A 37 4.21 -3.58 20.24
C SER A 37 4.46 -2.35 19.37
N ARG A 38 4.71 -2.54 18.06
CA ARG A 38 4.89 -1.42 17.11
C ARG A 38 3.58 -0.62 16.95
N GLY A 39 2.45 -1.30 16.86
CA GLY A 39 1.14 -0.68 16.70
C GLY A 39 0.77 0.23 17.87
N HIS A 40 0.89 -0.24 19.09
CA HIS A 40 0.59 0.56 20.29
C HIS A 40 1.56 1.73 20.45
N ALA A 41 2.86 1.52 20.25
CA ALA A 41 3.84 2.62 20.32
C ALA A 41 3.54 3.73 19.31
N LEU A 42 3.23 3.36 18.06
CA LEU A 42 2.93 4.35 17.04
C LEU A 42 1.61 5.10 17.33
N VAL A 43 0.57 4.40 17.77
CA VAL A 43 -0.71 5.03 18.15
C VAL A 43 -0.55 5.99 19.31
N GLU A 44 0.24 5.65 20.34
CA GLU A 44 0.55 6.54 21.45
C GLU A 44 1.25 7.81 20.96
N GLU A 45 2.26 7.66 20.11
CA GLU A 45 2.98 8.78 19.52
C GLU A 45 2.06 9.70 18.71
N LEU A 46 1.28 9.14 17.74
CA LEU A 46 0.42 9.93 16.86
C LEU A 46 -0.73 10.60 17.64
N SER A 47 -1.24 9.94 18.68
CA SER A 47 -2.22 10.55 19.58
C SER A 47 -1.62 11.69 20.39
N GLY A 48 -0.37 11.57 20.82
CA GLY A 48 0.40 12.65 21.46
C GLY A 48 0.63 13.86 20.56
N LEU A 49 0.65 13.68 19.24
CA LEU A 49 0.68 14.75 18.24
C LEU A 49 -0.70 15.37 17.95
N GLY A 50 -1.75 14.94 18.64
CA GLY A 50 -3.10 15.50 18.53
C GLY A 50 -4.02 14.79 17.55
N THR A 51 -3.60 13.67 16.94
CA THR A 51 -4.46 12.85 16.08
C THR A 51 -4.93 11.61 16.82
N PRO A 52 -6.20 11.53 17.25
CA PRO A 52 -6.76 10.35 17.89
C PRO A 52 -6.53 9.10 17.02
N SER A 53 -5.86 8.12 17.56
CA SER A 53 -5.50 6.92 16.81
C SER A 53 -5.85 5.66 17.59
N VAL A 54 -6.18 4.57 16.89
CA VAL A 54 -6.37 3.25 17.47
C VAL A 54 -5.58 2.21 16.69
N PHE A 55 -5.13 1.18 17.38
CA PHE A 55 -4.47 0.03 16.78
C PHE A 55 -5.38 -1.19 16.82
N VAL A 56 -5.41 -1.94 15.74
CA VAL A 56 -6.08 -3.23 15.62
C VAL A 56 -5.04 -4.28 15.26
N GLU A 57 -4.82 -5.24 16.15
CA GLU A 57 -4.00 -6.39 15.81
C GLU A 57 -4.76 -7.25 14.81
N ALA A 58 -4.21 -7.39 13.60
CA ALA A 58 -4.87 -8.07 12.50
C ALA A 58 -3.85 -8.77 11.59
N ASP A 59 -4.11 -10.04 11.29
CA ASP A 59 -3.43 -10.78 10.24
C ASP A 59 -4.35 -10.90 9.02
N MET A 60 -3.87 -10.48 7.87
CA MET A 60 -4.65 -10.52 6.62
C MET A 60 -4.85 -11.94 6.06
N GLU A 61 -4.25 -12.94 6.65
CA GLU A 61 -4.60 -14.35 6.40
C GLU A 61 -5.91 -14.75 7.08
N ASP A 62 -6.29 -14.05 8.15
CA ASP A 62 -7.54 -14.28 8.86
C ASP A 62 -8.72 -13.60 8.16
N SER A 63 -9.71 -14.38 7.78
CA SER A 63 -10.90 -13.89 7.09
C SER A 63 -11.77 -12.93 7.89
N VAL A 64 -11.63 -12.89 9.21
CA VAL A 64 -12.37 -11.95 10.08
C VAL A 64 -11.66 -10.60 10.26
N ALA A 65 -10.39 -10.52 9.93
CA ALA A 65 -9.59 -9.29 10.10
C ALA A 65 -10.20 -8.06 9.39
N PRO A 66 -10.70 -8.12 8.14
CA PRO A 66 -11.35 -6.99 7.49
C PRO A 66 -12.50 -6.40 8.30
N GLN A 67 -13.39 -7.26 8.80
CA GLN A 67 -14.52 -6.84 9.62
C GLN A 67 -14.08 -6.23 10.96
N ALA A 68 -13.11 -6.85 11.64
CA ALA A 68 -12.60 -6.35 12.92
C ALA A 68 -12.00 -4.94 12.78
N ILE A 69 -11.22 -4.68 11.73
CA ILE A 69 -10.62 -3.38 11.46
C ILE A 69 -11.69 -2.29 11.27
N VAL A 70 -12.71 -2.56 10.46
CA VAL A 70 -13.77 -1.57 10.18
C VAL A 70 -14.70 -1.41 11.40
N SER A 71 -14.96 -2.48 12.16
CA SER A 71 -15.72 -2.39 13.41
C SER A 71 -15.04 -1.48 14.42
N ALA A 72 -13.72 -1.60 14.61
CA ALA A 72 -12.97 -0.71 15.50
C ALA A 72 -13.04 0.77 15.02
N CYS A 73 -13.02 1.01 13.70
CA CYS A 73 -13.21 2.34 13.14
C CYS A 73 -14.62 2.88 13.44
N ARG A 74 -15.64 2.05 13.24
CA ARG A 74 -17.04 2.38 13.55
C ARG A 74 -17.24 2.71 15.03
N GLU A 75 -16.72 1.87 15.91
CA GLU A 75 -16.84 2.06 17.37
C GLU A 75 -16.17 3.33 17.85
N ARG A 76 -14.98 3.63 17.31
CA ARG A 76 -14.20 4.79 17.77
C ARG A 76 -14.62 6.12 17.15
N PHE A 77 -14.99 6.10 15.86
CA PHE A 77 -15.21 7.31 15.09
C PHE A 77 -16.59 7.42 14.43
N GLY A 78 -17.37 6.35 14.39
CA GLY A 78 -18.70 6.31 13.77
C GLY A 78 -18.71 6.31 12.24
N ARG A 79 -17.56 6.60 11.60
CA ARG A 79 -17.44 6.76 10.15
C ARG A 79 -16.02 6.50 9.65
N VAL A 80 -15.88 6.32 8.34
CA VAL A 80 -14.58 6.25 7.65
C VAL A 80 -14.62 7.07 6.36
N HIS A 81 -13.56 7.83 6.07
CA HIS A 81 -13.46 8.66 4.86
C HIS A 81 -12.34 8.18 3.93
N GLY A 82 -11.33 7.55 4.49
CA GLY A 82 -10.19 7.02 3.74
C GLY A 82 -9.83 5.59 4.13
N LEU A 83 -9.38 4.81 3.15
CA LEU A 83 -8.77 3.49 3.37
C LEU A 83 -7.50 3.37 2.56
N VAL A 84 -6.42 2.93 3.20
CA VAL A 84 -5.16 2.58 2.51
C VAL A 84 -4.83 1.11 2.76
N ASN A 85 -4.78 0.34 1.69
CA ASN A 85 -4.33 -1.06 1.71
C ASN A 85 -2.83 -1.12 1.44
N VAL A 86 -2.03 -1.23 2.50
CA VAL A 86 -0.56 -1.31 2.43
C VAL A 86 -0.05 -2.72 2.71
N ALA A 87 -0.72 -3.45 3.62
CA ALA A 87 -0.31 -4.80 3.99
C ALA A 87 -0.10 -5.69 2.76
N ALA A 88 1.04 -6.33 2.69
CA ALA A 88 1.38 -7.22 1.60
C ALA A 88 2.31 -8.34 2.09
N TYR A 89 2.21 -9.47 1.43
CA TYR A 89 3.14 -10.56 1.49
C TYR A 89 4.05 -10.51 0.26
N THR A 90 5.35 -10.68 0.47
CA THR A 90 6.35 -10.78 -0.60
C THR A 90 7.15 -12.05 -0.40
N TYR A 91 7.08 -12.93 -1.37
CA TYR A 91 7.83 -14.18 -1.41
C TYR A 91 8.58 -14.28 -2.73
N ARG A 92 9.73 -14.92 -2.71
CA ARG A 92 10.56 -15.12 -3.91
C ARG A 92 10.30 -16.50 -4.50
N SER A 93 9.61 -16.52 -5.63
CA SER A 93 9.36 -17.73 -6.39
C SER A 93 9.44 -17.48 -7.89
N THR A 94 9.73 -18.51 -8.64
CA THR A 94 9.68 -18.51 -10.11
C THR A 94 8.52 -19.39 -10.56
N ILE A 95 8.21 -19.37 -11.86
CA ILE A 95 7.21 -20.28 -12.44
C ILE A 95 7.51 -21.76 -12.17
N LEU A 96 8.78 -22.11 -11.91
CA LEU A 96 9.18 -23.49 -11.66
C LEU A 96 9.25 -23.86 -10.17
N SER A 97 9.33 -22.87 -9.27
CA SER A 97 9.49 -23.09 -7.83
C SER A 97 8.29 -22.66 -6.99
N GLU A 98 7.27 -22.06 -7.61
CA GLU A 98 6.04 -21.67 -6.90
C GLU A 98 5.30 -22.91 -6.39
N THR A 99 4.74 -22.81 -5.18
CA THR A 99 3.90 -23.87 -4.61
C THR A 99 2.45 -23.40 -4.47
N PRO A 100 1.47 -24.35 -4.49
CA PRO A 100 0.07 -23.99 -4.27
C PRO A 100 -0.17 -23.23 -2.94
N GLU A 101 0.53 -23.61 -1.88
CA GLU A 101 0.41 -23.03 -0.54
C GLU A 101 0.88 -21.57 -0.53
N GLU A 102 2.04 -21.29 -1.13
CA GLU A 102 2.59 -19.92 -1.21
C GLU A 102 1.76 -19.04 -2.17
N TRP A 103 1.27 -19.64 -3.26
CA TRP A 103 0.31 -18.98 -4.15
C TRP A 103 -0.97 -18.58 -3.40
N ASP A 104 -1.60 -19.50 -2.68
CA ASP A 104 -2.84 -19.25 -1.97
C ASP A 104 -2.65 -18.18 -0.87
N ARG A 105 -1.53 -18.25 -0.17
CA ARG A 105 -1.14 -17.25 0.82
C ARG A 105 -0.96 -15.86 0.18
N MET A 106 -0.22 -15.79 -0.92
CA MET A 106 0.01 -14.56 -1.69
C MET A 106 -1.30 -13.92 -2.13
N MET A 107 -2.18 -14.71 -2.74
CA MET A 107 -3.48 -14.23 -3.22
C MET A 107 -4.42 -13.84 -2.07
N THR A 108 -4.36 -14.57 -0.96
CA THR A 108 -5.14 -14.25 0.24
C THR A 108 -4.77 -12.89 0.80
N ILE A 109 -3.49 -12.67 1.07
CA ILE A 109 -3.03 -11.42 1.70
C ILE A 109 -3.09 -10.23 0.75
N ASN A 110 -2.64 -10.41 -0.50
CA ASN A 110 -2.44 -9.29 -1.43
C ASN A 110 -3.67 -8.94 -2.25
N THR A 111 -4.66 -9.82 -2.34
CA THR A 111 -5.81 -9.63 -3.24
C THR A 111 -7.14 -9.83 -2.52
N LYS A 112 -7.35 -10.99 -1.89
CA LYS A 112 -8.62 -11.33 -1.24
C LYS A 112 -8.90 -10.44 -0.02
N ALA A 113 -7.95 -10.31 0.88
CA ALA A 113 -8.12 -9.52 2.10
C ALA A 113 -8.35 -8.02 1.79
N PRO A 114 -7.59 -7.35 0.90
CA PRO A 114 -7.91 -5.99 0.46
C PRO A 114 -9.32 -5.84 -0.13
N PHE A 115 -9.80 -6.82 -0.93
CA PHE A 115 -11.16 -6.78 -1.47
C PHE A 115 -12.21 -6.74 -0.37
N PHE A 116 -12.12 -7.63 0.62
CA PHE A 116 -13.08 -7.67 1.72
C PHE A 116 -12.95 -6.50 2.69
N LEU A 117 -11.74 -5.99 2.90
CA LEU A 117 -11.55 -4.77 3.69
C LEU A 117 -12.17 -3.55 2.98
N ILE A 118 -12.02 -3.44 1.67
CA ILE A 118 -12.72 -2.43 0.86
C ILE A 118 -14.23 -2.60 1.00
N GLN A 119 -14.75 -3.82 0.90
CA GLN A 119 -16.19 -4.09 1.01
C GLN A 119 -16.76 -3.59 2.35
N GLU A 120 -16.10 -3.89 3.47
CA GLU A 120 -16.54 -3.44 4.79
C GLU A 120 -16.44 -1.91 4.94
N ALA A 121 -15.34 -1.32 4.48
CA ALA A 121 -15.15 0.13 4.53
C ALA A 121 -16.18 0.87 3.65
N VAL A 122 -16.48 0.35 2.45
CA VAL A 122 -17.48 0.92 1.55
C VAL A 122 -18.88 0.89 2.16
N ARG A 123 -19.26 -0.18 2.86
CA ARG A 123 -20.53 -0.24 3.59
C ARG A 123 -20.64 0.93 4.59
N LEU A 124 -19.59 1.16 5.37
CA LEU A 124 -19.55 2.26 6.34
C LEU A 124 -19.52 3.64 5.66
N MET A 125 -18.81 3.80 4.53
CA MET A 125 -18.80 5.04 3.73
C MET A 125 -20.18 5.35 3.15
N ILE A 126 -20.91 4.34 2.66
CA ILE A 126 -22.26 4.51 2.11
C ILE A 126 -23.25 4.87 3.22
N GLU A 127 -23.18 4.23 4.37
CA GLU A 127 -24.03 4.53 5.52
C GLU A 127 -23.86 5.98 6.00
N SER A 128 -22.63 6.50 6.02
CA SER A 128 -22.36 7.89 6.42
C SER A 128 -22.77 8.91 5.34
N GLY A 129 -22.83 8.51 4.07
CA GLY A 129 -23.24 9.38 2.96
C GLY A 129 -22.24 10.45 2.53
N ASP A 130 -21.06 10.50 3.16
CA ASP A 130 -20.03 11.53 2.93
C ASP A 130 -19.14 11.26 1.69
N GLY A 131 -19.29 10.09 1.05
CA GLY A 131 -18.36 9.61 0.04
C GLY A 131 -17.08 9.05 0.68
N GLY A 132 -16.00 8.96 -0.09
CA GLY A 132 -14.74 8.44 0.43
C GLY A 132 -13.62 8.34 -0.59
N SER A 133 -12.43 7.96 -0.13
CA SER A 133 -11.28 7.72 -0.99
C SER A 133 -10.50 6.47 -0.54
N ILE A 134 -10.24 5.58 -1.47
CA ILE A 134 -9.52 4.33 -1.24
C ILE A 134 -8.24 4.35 -2.05
N VAL A 135 -7.13 3.99 -1.42
CA VAL A 135 -5.83 3.86 -2.08
C VAL A 135 -5.27 2.46 -1.84
N ASN A 136 -5.08 1.73 -2.92
CA ASN A 136 -4.37 0.46 -2.89
C ASN A 136 -2.87 0.67 -3.14
N ILE A 137 -2.01 0.02 -2.37
CA ILE A 137 -0.58 -0.02 -2.66
C ILE A 137 -0.32 -1.22 -3.56
N GLY A 138 -0.13 -0.91 -4.83
CA GLY A 138 0.25 -1.85 -5.86
C GLY A 138 1.76 -2.13 -5.89
N SER A 139 2.27 -2.27 -7.09
CA SER A 139 3.70 -2.36 -7.42
C SER A 139 3.88 -2.19 -8.92
N THR A 140 5.01 -1.65 -9.35
CA THR A 140 5.39 -1.69 -10.77
C THR A 140 5.50 -3.13 -11.29
N ALA A 141 5.79 -4.11 -10.42
CA ALA A 141 5.76 -5.53 -10.75
C ALA A 141 4.37 -6.06 -11.15
N GLY A 142 3.28 -5.37 -10.80
CA GLY A 142 1.91 -5.74 -11.22
C GLY A 142 1.64 -5.60 -12.72
N PHE A 143 2.59 -5.11 -13.50
CA PHE A 143 2.54 -5.04 -14.96
C PHE A 143 3.48 -6.03 -15.65
N GLY A 144 4.11 -6.89 -14.89
CA GLY A 144 5.21 -7.76 -15.25
C GLY A 144 6.44 -7.36 -14.47
N GLY A 145 7.14 -8.32 -13.90
CA GLY A 145 8.24 -8.07 -13.00
C GLY A 145 9.39 -9.06 -13.19
N PRO A 146 10.41 -8.99 -12.35
CA PRO A 146 11.50 -9.96 -12.36
C PRO A 146 10.99 -11.40 -12.23
N PRO A 147 11.62 -12.37 -12.89
CA PRO A 147 11.19 -13.79 -12.88
C PRO A 147 11.00 -14.38 -11.47
N LYS A 148 11.70 -13.85 -10.47
CA LYS A 148 11.62 -14.29 -9.07
C LYS A 148 10.41 -13.74 -8.28
N LEU A 149 9.47 -13.05 -8.93
CA LEU A 149 8.26 -12.47 -8.35
C LEU A 149 6.98 -13.05 -8.95
N ALA A 150 6.91 -14.36 -9.21
CA ALA A 150 5.85 -14.99 -9.99
C ALA A 150 4.44 -14.67 -9.43
N SER A 151 4.06 -15.24 -8.28
CA SER A 151 2.74 -15.01 -7.68
C SER A 151 2.55 -13.56 -7.19
N TYR A 152 3.62 -12.92 -6.73
CA TYR A 152 3.56 -11.52 -6.32
C TYR A 152 3.12 -10.60 -7.47
N ALA A 153 3.73 -10.74 -8.65
CA ALA A 153 3.36 -9.94 -9.81
C ALA A 153 1.89 -10.15 -10.20
N VAL A 154 1.41 -11.41 -10.18
CA VAL A 154 0.01 -11.75 -10.44
C VAL A 154 -0.91 -11.08 -9.41
N SER A 155 -0.58 -11.17 -8.11
CA SER A 155 -1.39 -10.57 -7.04
C SER A 155 -1.50 -9.04 -7.17
N LYS A 156 -0.41 -8.38 -7.54
CA LYS A 156 -0.40 -6.92 -7.75
C LYS A 156 -1.07 -6.53 -9.08
N GLY A 157 -1.02 -7.38 -10.10
CA GLY A 157 -1.82 -7.24 -11.33
C GLY A 157 -3.33 -7.35 -11.06
N ALA A 158 -3.74 -8.25 -10.17
CA ALA A 158 -5.13 -8.37 -9.74
C ALA A 158 -5.64 -7.08 -9.07
N LEU A 159 -4.81 -6.41 -8.26
CA LEU A 159 -5.14 -5.10 -7.69
C LEU A 159 -5.34 -4.02 -8.76
N ASN A 160 -4.59 -4.06 -9.88
CA ASN A 160 -4.78 -3.11 -10.99
C ASN A 160 -6.21 -3.19 -11.53
N VAL A 161 -6.71 -4.41 -11.78
CA VAL A 161 -8.07 -4.64 -12.27
C VAL A 161 -9.11 -4.29 -11.20
N MET A 162 -8.87 -4.72 -9.95
CA MET A 162 -9.74 -4.42 -8.81
C MET A 162 -9.92 -2.91 -8.64
N THR A 163 -8.84 -2.13 -8.69
CA THR A 163 -8.88 -0.67 -8.55
C THR A 163 -9.76 -0.04 -9.62
N LYS A 164 -9.57 -0.40 -10.89
CA LYS A 164 -10.38 0.14 -12.01
C LYS A 164 -11.84 -0.26 -11.91
N HIS A 165 -12.11 -1.52 -11.60
CA HIS A 165 -13.47 -2.03 -11.47
C HIS A 165 -14.23 -1.33 -10.34
N LEU A 166 -13.63 -1.26 -9.15
CA LEU A 166 -14.26 -0.63 -7.99
C LEU A 166 -14.39 0.89 -8.15
N ALA A 167 -13.42 1.55 -8.79
CA ALA A 167 -13.52 2.96 -9.13
C ALA A 167 -14.78 3.27 -9.94
N PHE A 168 -15.07 2.46 -10.96
CA PHE A 168 -16.29 2.60 -11.77
C PHE A 168 -17.56 2.27 -10.98
N ALA A 169 -17.56 1.15 -10.26
CA ALA A 169 -18.74 0.67 -9.53
C ALA A 169 -19.17 1.61 -8.39
N LEU A 170 -18.22 2.34 -7.78
CA LEU A 170 -18.47 3.16 -6.59
C LEU A 170 -18.70 4.65 -6.88
N MET A 171 -18.64 5.08 -8.15
CA MET A 171 -18.92 6.48 -8.54
C MET A 171 -20.27 7.02 -8.04
N PRO A 172 -21.39 6.25 -8.09
CA PRO A 172 -22.68 6.74 -7.60
C PRO A 172 -22.66 7.11 -6.12
N HIS A 173 -21.75 6.53 -5.35
CA HIS A 173 -21.57 6.79 -3.92
C HIS A 173 -20.50 7.86 -3.62
N ARG A 174 -19.94 8.51 -4.65
CA ARG A 174 -18.85 9.49 -4.52
C ARG A 174 -17.62 8.92 -3.82
N ILE A 175 -17.35 7.61 -4.01
CA ILE A 175 -16.17 6.94 -3.50
C ILE A 175 -15.16 6.78 -4.63
N ARG A 176 -13.97 7.34 -4.43
CA ARG A 176 -12.86 7.24 -5.38
C ARG A 176 -11.96 6.07 -4.99
N VAL A 177 -11.43 5.38 -5.98
CA VAL A 177 -10.48 4.29 -5.77
C VAL A 177 -9.29 4.49 -6.69
N ASN A 178 -8.10 4.67 -6.13
CA ASN A 178 -6.86 4.82 -6.89
C ASN A 178 -5.82 3.82 -6.37
N GLN A 179 -4.77 3.64 -7.13
CA GLN A 179 -3.65 2.78 -6.76
C GLN A 179 -2.34 3.52 -6.96
N VAL A 180 -1.45 3.40 -5.98
CA VAL A 180 -0.06 3.86 -6.09
C VAL A 180 0.83 2.64 -6.22
N ASN A 181 1.68 2.64 -7.25
CA ASN A 181 2.60 1.56 -7.59
C ASN A 181 4.03 1.99 -7.30
N PRO A 182 4.56 1.68 -6.13
CA PRO A 182 5.97 1.94 -5.87
C PRO A 182 6.86 1.05 -6.76
N GLY A 183 7.99 1.61 -7.16
CA GLY A 183 9.12 0.85 -7.65
C GLY A 183 9.92 0.22 -6.50
N TRP A 184 11.22 0.05 -6.72
CA TRP A 184 12.09 -0.53 -5.68
C TRP A 184 12.33 0.49 -4.56
N MET A 185 11.82 0.15 -3.37
CA MET A 185 11.86 1.03 -2.19
C MET A 185 12.95 0.65 -1.21
N ASP A 186 13.59 1.66 -0.63
CA ASP A 186 14.45 1.53 0.54
C ASP A 186 13.60 1.45 1.81
N THR A 187 13.45 0.24 2.36
CA THR A 187 12.68 -0.05 3.58
C THR A 187 13.36 -1.13 4.41
N GLU A 188 13.11 -1.15 5.73
CA GLU A 188 13.57 -2.22 6.63
C GLU A 188 13.13 -3.62 6.14
N SER A 189 11.93 -3.72 5.59
CA SER A 189 11.41 -4.98 5.04
C SER A 189 12.17 -5.42 3.80
N GLU A 190 12.57 -4.48 2.93
CA GLU A 190 13.35 -4.79 1.74
C GLU A 190 14.79 -5.17 2.12
N ASP A 191 15.42 -4.46 3.08
CA ASP A 191 16.73 -4.84 3.58
C ASP A 191 16.75 -6.30 4.08
N ARG A 192 15.74 -6.65 4.88
CA ARG A 192 15.58 -8.03 5.34
C ARG A 192 15.37 -9.01 4.17
N THR A 193 14.59 -8.64 3.17
CA THR A 193 14.33 -9.48 2.00
C THR A 193 15.61 -9.71 1.20
N GLN A 194 16.38 -8.66 0.95
CA GLN A 194 17.64 -8.74 0.21
C GLN A 194 18.66 -9.63 0.94
N ARG A 195 18.82 -9.46 2.26
CA ARG A 195 19.78 -10.24 3.05
C ARG A 195 19.36 -11.69 3.25
N VAL A 196 18.08 -11.93 3.59
CA VAL A 196 17.61 -13.27 4.01
C VAL A 196 17.22 -14.13 2.82
N TYR A 197 16.53 -13.59 1.83
CA TYR A 197 15.99 -14.37 0.70
C TYR A 197 16.84 -14.27 -0.56
N ASP A 198 17.41 -13.10 -0.84
CA ASP A 198 18.21 -12.89 -2.05
C ASP A 198 19.72 -13.14 -1.80
N GLY A 199 20.16 -13.33 -0.53
CA GLY A 199 21.57 -13.56 -0.18
C GLY A 199 22.48 -12.40 -0.56
N ALA A 200 21.91 -11.18 -0.59
CA ALA A 200 22.63 -10.00 -1.02
C ALA A 200 23.75 -9.60 -0.02
N PRO A 201 24.84 -8.99 -0.49
CA PRO A 201 25.95 -8.55 0.36
C PRO A 201 25.53 -7.40 1.27
N ASP A 202 26.35 -7.11 2.30
CA ASP A 202 26.05 -6.04 3.27
C ASP A 202 25.87 -4.67 2.63
N ASN A 203 26.56 -4.38 1.54
CA ASN A 203 26.46 -3.14 0.77
C ASN A 203 25.43 -3.22 -0.38
N TRP A 204 24.44 -4.12 -0.30
CA TRP A 204 23.43 -4.30 -1.35
C TRP A 204 22.71 -3.00 -1.73
N LEU A 205 22.46 -2.13 -0.74
CA LEU A 205 21.77 -0.86 -0.96
C LEU A 205 22.60 0.08 -1.85
N GLU A 206 23.89 0.21 -1.58
CA GLU A 206 24.81 1.02 -2.41
C GLU A 206 24.85 0.50 -3.84
N ILE A 207 24.91 -0.81 -4.02
CA ILE A 207 24.89 -1.46 -5.35
C ILE A 207 23.56 -1.20 -6.05
N ALA A 208 22.44 -1.35 -5.34
CA ALA A 208 21.12 -1.11 -5.87
C ALA A 208 20.94 0.37 -6.28
N GLU A 209 21.35 1.30 -5.44
CA GLU A 209 21.25 2.74 -5.68
C GLU A 209 22.11 3.17 -6.87
N ALA A 210 23.35 2.68 -6.97
CA ALA A 210 24.24 2.94 -8.09
C ALA A 210 23.69 2.46 -9.45
N SER A 211 22.78 1.47 -9.42
CA SER A 211 22.12 0.95 -10.62
C SER A 211 20.89 1.77 -11.05
N ARG A 212 20.52 2.81 -10.31
CA ARG A 212 19.31 3.61 -10.59
C ARG A 212 19.68 4.96 -11.22
N PRO A 213 18.85 5.47 -12.15
CA PRO A 213 19.10 6.75 -12.80
C PRO A 213 19.26 7.94 -11.84
N TRP A 214 18.53 7.92 -10.72
CA TRP A 214 18.59 8.98 -9.70
C TRP A 214 19.63 8.71 -8.60
N GLY A 215 20.43 7.64 -8.72
CA GLY A 215 21.44 7.25 -7.73
C GLY A 215 20.87 6.87 -6.37
N ARG A 216 19.58 6.54 -6.29
CA ARG A 216 18.91 6.11 -5.06
C ARG A 216 17.66 5.29 -5.34
N LEU A 217 17.21 4.54 -4.33
CA LEU A 217 15.90 3.89 -4.38
C LEU A 217 14.76 4.86 -4.02
N VAL A 218 13.53 4.46 -4.32
CA VAL A 218 12.32 5.19 -3.89
C VAL A 218 12.25 5.20 -2.37
N LYS A 219 11.93 6.34 -1.78
CA LYS A 219 11.79 6.47 -0.33
C LYS A 219 10.31 6.41 0.08
N PRO A 220 9.98 5.82 1.24
CA PRO A 220 8.60 5.69 1.70
C PRO A 220 7.81 7.00 1.74
N TRP A 221 8.45 8.11 2.08
CA TRP A 221 7.80 9.42 2.14
C TRP A 221 7.31 9.93 0.77
N GLU A 222 7.97 9.55 -0.34
CA GLU A 222 7.55 9.94 -1.70
C GLU A 222 6.22 9.28 -2.04
N VAL A 223 6.09 7.99 -1.71
CA VAL A 223 4.85 7.23 -1.87
C VAL A 223 3.77 7.77 -0.93
N ALA A 224 4.12 8.06 0.33
CA ALA A 224 3.19 8.61 1.32
C ALA A 224 2.59 9.96 0.89
N ASN A 225 3.38 10.84 0.25
CA ASN A 225 2.88 12.09 -0.31
C ASN A 225 1.83 11.86 -1.40
N THR A 226 2.07 10.91 -2.31
CA THR A 226 1.12 10.55 -3.37
C THR A 226 -0.16 9.95 -2.80
N VAL A 227 -0.05 9.09 -1.77
CA VAL A 227 -1.20 8.52 -1.07
C VAL A 227 -2.02 9.62 -0.40
N ALA A 228 -1.38 10.54 0.34
CA ALA A 228 -2.04 11.65 0.99
C ALA A 228 -2.78 12.54 -0.02
N PHE A 229 -2.18 12.83 -1.17
CA PHE A 229 -2.83 13.56 -2.26
C PHE A 229 -4.07 12.81 -2.78
N CYS A 230 -3.96 11.50 -3.06
CA CYS A 230 -5.10 10.70 -3.53
C CYS A 230 -6.26 10.65 -2.53
N LEU A 231 -5.98 10.70 -1.23
CA LEU A 231 -6.99 10.72 -0.17
C LEU A 231 -7.61 12.11 0.04
N SER A 232 -6.92 13.17 -0.33
CA SER A 232 -7.36 14.55 -0.12
C SER A 232 -8.40 15.00 -1.15
N ASP A 233 -9.07 16.11 -0.86
CA ASP A 233 -10.00 16.76 -1.79
C ASP A 233 -9.26 17.42 -2.96
N GLU A 234 -7.96 17.69 -2.83
CA GLU A 234 -7.13 18.25 -3.91
C GLU A 234 -7.04 17.32 -5.14
N SER A 235 -7.19 16.01 -4.95
CA SER A 235 -7.24 15.05 -6.05
C SER A 235 -8.57 15.09 -6.84
N GLY A 236 -9.56 15.89 -6.41
CA GLY A 236 -10.81 16.15 -7.10
C GLY A 236 -11.53 14.86 -7.51
N MET A 237 -11.85 14.74 -8.80
CA MET A 237 -12.55 13.57 -9.37
C MET A 237 -11.62 12.42 -9.78
N MET A 238 -10.36 12.46 -9.38
CA MET A 238 -9.37 11.44 -9.75
C MET A 238 -9.73 10.07 -9.17
N THR A 239 -10.12 9.13 -10.04
CA THR A 239 -10.49 7.76 -9.67
C THR A 239 -10.09 6.78 -10.77
N GLY A 240 -9.81 5.52 -10.42
CA GLY A 240 -9.39 4.47 -11.36
C GLY A 240 -7.95 4.59 -11.86
N ASN A 241 -7.14 5.46 -11.27
CA ASN A 241 -5.76 5.67 -11.71
C ASN A 241 -4.81 4.67 -11.07
N LEU A 242 -3.82 4.28 -11.86
CA LEU A 242 -2.66 3.47 -11.46
C LEU A 242 -1.44 4.38 -11.57
N ILE A 243 -0.97 4.90 -10.44
CA ILE A 243 0.05 5.95 -10.36
C ILE A 243 1.38 5.31 -10.01
N ASP A 244 2.34 5.36 -10.92
CA ASP A 244 3.67 4.84 -10.64
C ASP A 244 4.51 5.89 -9.90
N VAL A 245 5.18 5.45 -8.84
CA VAL A 245 6.21 6.19 -8.12
C VAL A 245 7.50 5.38 -8.26
N ASP A 246 8.16 5.57 -9.39
CA ASP A 246 9.32 4.79 -9.81
C ASP A 246 10.20 5.60 -10.77
N GLN A 247 11.40 5.11 -11.03
CA GLN A 247 12.35 5.64 -11.99
C GLN A 247 12.23 4.96 -13.36
N THR A 248 11.38 3.93 -13.48
CA THR A 248 11.06 3.25 -14.74
C THR A 248 9.82 3.88 -15.35
N VAL A 249 9.91 4.31 -16.60
CA VAL A 249 8.77 4.86 -17.33
C VAL A 249 8.24 3.78 -18.27
N ARG A 250 7.09 3.20 -17.89
CA ARG A 250 6.46 2.13 -18.64
C ARG A 250 6.22 2.49 -20.12
N GLY A 251 6.68 1.63 -21.02
CA GLY A 251 6.52 1.80 -22.46
C GLY A 251 7.50 2.78 -23.10
N ALA A 252 8.40 3.39 -22.32
CA ALA A 252 9.39 4.33 -22.86
C ALA A 252 10.77 3.68 -23.12
N GLY A 253 11.03 2.50 -22.61
CA GLY A 253 12.28 1.75 -22.77
C GLY A 253 12.78 1.13 -21.46
N ASP A 254 13.82 0.32 -21.56
CA ASP A 254 14.45 -0.39 -20.44
C ASP A 254 15.70 0.35 -19.94
N LEU A 255 16.11 0.02 -18.71
CA LEU A 255 17.39 0.48 -18.16
C LEU A 255 18.55 -0.41 -18.65
N PRO A 256 19.76 0.13 -18.79
CA PRO A 256 20.18 1.52 -18.54
C PRO A 256 19.67 2.51 -19.59
N LEU A 257 19.51 3.77 -19.16
CA LEU A 257 19.13 4.85 -20.08
C LEU A 257 20.30 5.15 -21.03
N PRO A 258 20.04 5.47 -22.33
CA PRO A 258 21.09 5.95 -23.23
C PRO A 258 21.59 7.32 -22.76
N GLU A 259 22.87 7.60 -23.00
CA GLU A 259 23.44 8.92 -22.78
C GLU A 259 22.84 9.92 -23.79
N LEU A 260 22.39 11.08 -23.29
CA LEU A 260 21.76 12.11 -24.15
C LEU A 260 22.65 12.64 -25.28
N GLY A 261 23.95 12.42 -25.24
CA GLY A 261 24.88 12.80 -26.29
C GLY A 261 25.02 11.79 -27.42
N GLN A 262 24.30 10.68 -27.40
CA GLN A 262 24.36 9.61 -28.41
C GLN A 262 23.08 9.52 -29.27
N ILE A 263 22.18 10.49 -29.16
CA ILE A 263 20.96 10.61 -29.99
C ILE A 263 21.27 11.51 -31.20
#